data_11d16e1520897ec76a4f0638f778d67a
#
_entry.id   11d16e1520897ec76a4f0638f778d67a
#
_cell.length_a   1.000
_cell.length_b   1.000
_cell.length_c   1.000
_cell.angle_alpha   90.00
_cell.angle_beta   90.00
_cell.angle_gamma   90.00
#
_symmetry.space_group_name_H-M   'P 1'
#
loop_
_entity.id
_entity.type
_entity.pdbx_description
1 polymer ?
#
loop_
_entity_poly.entity_id
_entity_poly.type
_entity_poly.pdbx_seq_one_letter_code
_entity_poly.pdbx_strand_id
1 'polypeptide(L)'
;KYWFITEEVKNDSIYYKLEGYLFPDTYRFNSSDVSVEEIFNKMIQEMDKVLTPFKTDMEKNNLSIHKLLTLASMVEKEAATEDVRSKVASVFINRLNSNMSLGSDVTTRYAFKIDNPKQVLTKVQYNTRNPYNTRVTDGSMNGKLPIGPICTLSESSIKASIYADNTNYLYFIANIQTLETFFYSNINEFNTKKNELQS
;
A
#
# COMPACT_ATOMS: atom_id res chain seq x y z
N LYS A 1 -19.09 -16.04 -4.10
CA LYS A 1 -17.63 -15.86 -4.23
C LYS A 1 -17.39 -14.53 -4.93
N TYR A 2 -16.70 -13.63 -4.30
CA TYR A 2 -16.38 -12.33 -4.92
C TYR A 2 -15.23 -12.48 -5.88
N TRP A 3 -15.29 -11.81 -7.04
CA TRP A 3 -14.33 -11.90 -8.14
C TRP A 3 -12.93 -11.38 -7.76
N PHE A 4 -12.86 -10.42 -6.86
CA PHE A 4 -11.61 -9.79 -6.40
C PHE A 4 -10.91 -10.56 -5.27
N ILE A 5 -11.58 -11.52 -4.61
CA ILE A 5 -10.96 -12.38 -3.60
C ILE A 5 -10.35 -13.59 -4.31
N THR A 6 -9.07 -13.52 -4.60
CA THR A 6 -8.30 -14.53 -5.34
C THR A 6 -7.69 -15.58 -4.42
N GLU A 7 -7.12 -16.64 -4.98
CA GLU A 7 -6.43 -17.69 -4.21
C GLU A 7 -5.20 -17.16 -3.44
N GLU A 8 -4.64 -16.00 -3.86
CA GLU A 8 -3.47 -15.37 -3.21
C GLU A 8 -3.73 -15.04 -1.73
N VAL A 9 -4.98 -14.74 -1.34
CA VAL A 9 -5.34 -14.46 0.07
C VAL A 9 -5.15 -15.67 1.00
N LYS A 10 -5.06 -16.88 0.44
CA LYS A 10 -4.89 -18.10 1.23
C LYS A 10 -3.45 -18.34 1.69
N ASN A 11 -2.49 -17.56 1.20
CA ASN A 11 -1.09 -17.71 1.56
C ASN A 11 -0.90 -17.61 3.08
N ASP A 12 -0.31 -18.62 3.71
CA ASP A 12 -0.18 -18.75 5.16
C ASP A 12 0.70 -17.67 5.80
N SER A 13 1.54 -17.00 5.01
CA SER A 13 2.35 -15.87 5.47
C SER A 13 1.56 -14.55 5.61
N ILE A 14 0.30 -14.51 5.14
CA ILE A 14 -0.57 -13.33 5.31
C ILE A 14 -1.12 -13.31 6.73
N TYR A 15 -0.86 -12.21 7.45
CA TYR A 15 -1.27 -12.05 8.86
C TYR A 15 -2.79 -11.99 9.03
N TYR A 16 -3.47 -11.21 8.20
CA TYR A 16 -4.92 -11.04 8.20
C TYR A 16 -5.45 -11.21 6.79
N LYS A 17 -6.12 -12.35 6.52
CA LYS A 17 -6.52 -12.76 5.16
C LYS A 17 -7.37 -11.75 4.41
N LEU A 18 -8.19 -10.97 5.14
CA LEU A 18 -9.10 -9.97 4.57
C LEU A 18 -8.62 -8.52 4.76
N GLU A 19 -7.38 -8.30 5.24
CA GLU A 19 -6.80 -6.95 5.25
C GLU A 19 -6.80 -6.36 3.83
N GLY A 20 -7.28 -5.13 3.68
CA GLY A 20 -7.43 -4.48 2.37
C GLY A 20 -8.60 -4.96 1.51
N TYR A 21 -9.41 -5.94 1.98
CA TYR A 21 -10.60 -6.43 1.30
C TYR A 21 -11.91 -6.00 1.96
N LEU A 22 -11.83 -5.42 3.15
CA LEU A 22 -12.95 -4.87 3.90
C LEU A 22 -12.98 -3.37 3.71
N PHE A 23 -14.03 -2.84 3.03
CA PHE A 23 -14.11 -1.40 2.76
C PHE A 23 -14.44 -0.64 4.04
N PRO A 24 -13.71 0.45 4.36
CA PRO A 24 -13.99 1.27 5.54
C PRO A 24 -15.13 2.26 5.25
N ASP A 25 -16.27 2.04 5.89
CA ASP A 25 -17.45 2.91 5.81
C ASP A 25 -18.23 2.85 7.12
N THR A 26 -19.28 3.66 7.24
CA THR A 26 -20.23 3.62 8.35
C THR A 26 -21.33 2.62 8.08
N TYR A 27 -21.34 1.51 8.80
CA TYR A 27 -22.31 0.44 8.64
C TYR A 27 -23.40 0.50 9.72
N ARG A 28 -24.66 0.50 9.28
CA ARG A 28 -25.82 0.45 10.19
C ARG A 28 -26.38 -0.95 10.25
N PHE A 29 -26.73 -1.40 11.46
CA PHE A 29 -27.35 -2.67 11.75
C PHE A 29 -28.64 -2.47 12.53
N ASN A 30 -29.64 -3.32 12.29
CA ASN A 30 -30.95 -3.21 12.91
C ASN A 30 -31.01 -3.79 14.33
N SER A 31 -29.96 -4.50 14.75
CA SER A 31 -29.84 -5.16 16.05
C SER A 31 -28.43 -5.00 16.60
N SER A 32 -28.31 -5.02 17.94
CA SER A 32 -27.01 -5.14 18.63
C SER A 32 -26.41 -6.56 18.54
N ASP A 33 -27.24 -7.57 18.22
CA ASP A 33 -26.84 -8.98 18.16
C ASP A 33 -26.35 -9.41 16.77
N VAL A 34 -25.79 -8.46 16.03
CA VAL A 34 -25.22 -8.73 14.70
C VAL A 34 -24.01 -9.65 14.81
N SER A 35 -23.94 -10.67 13.95
CA SER A 35 -22.80 -11.58 13.89
C SER A 35 -21.59 -10.93 13.22
N VAL A 36 -20.38 -11.38 13.57
CA VAL A 36 -19.13 -10.97 12.90
C VAL A 36 -19.18 -11.27 11.40
N GLU A 37 -19.78 -12.41 11.03
CA GLU A 37 -19.95 -12.78 9.61
C GLU A 37 -20.80 -11.76 8.86
N GLU A 38 -21.92 -11.31 9.46
CA GLU A 38 -22.80 -10.30 8.84
C GLU A 38 -22.06 -8.96 8.66
N ILE A 39 -21.26 -8.55 9.67
CA ILE A 39 -20.43 -7.35 9.58
C ILE A 39 -19.45 -7.47 8.39
N PHE A 40 -18.69 -8.55 8.34
CA PHE A 40 -17.70 -8.77 7.27
C PHE A 40 -18.36 -8.87 5.89
N ASN A 41 -19.51 -9.54 5.79
CA ASN A 41 -20.25 -9.62 4.54
C ASN A 41 -20.68 -8.24 4.03
N LYS A 42 -21.16 -7.34 4.90
CA LYS A 42 -21.47 -5.96 4.51
C LYS A 42 -20.24 -5.21 4.03
N MET A 43 -19.11 -5.32 4.73
CA MET A 43 -17.86 -4.66 4.35
C MET A 43 -17.31 -5.17 3.02
N ILE A 44 -17.41 -6.48 2.75
CA ILE A 44 -17.01 -7.09 1.48
C ILE A 44 -17.97 -6.69 0.34
N GLN A 45 -19.28 -6.64 0.60
CA GLN A 45 -20.27 -6.17 -0.38
C GLN A 45 -20.04 -4.72 -0.78
N GLU A 46 -19.63 -3.87 0.17
CA GLU A 46 -19.30 -2.48 -0.14
C GLU A 46 -18.02 -2.39 -0.98
N MET A 47 -16.98 -3.19 -0.64
CA MET A 47 -15.78 -3.30 -1.47
C MET A 47 -16.13 -3.76 -2.90
N ASP A 48 -17.05 -4.70 -3.07
CA ASP A 48 -17.49 -5.16 -4.40
C ASP A 48 -18.12 -4.02 -5.21
N LYS A 49 -18.96 -3.19 -4.59
CA LYS A 49 -19.54 -2.00 -5.25
C LYS A 49 -18.46 -1.00 -5.66
N VAL A 50 -17.49 -0.76 -4.77
CA VAL A 50 -16.38 0.17 -5.04
C VAL A 50 -15.47 -0.35 -6.16
N LEU A 51 -15.18 -1.66 -6.20
CA LEU A 51 -14.26 -2.24 -7.19
C LEU A 51 -14.92 -2.54 -8.54
N THR A 52 -16.22 -2.85 -8.58
CA THR A 52 -16.94 -3.26 -9.80
C THR A 52 -16.76 -2.28 -10.96
N PRO A 53 -16.80 -0.93 -10.78
CA PRO A 53 -16.56 0.02 -11.87
C PRO A 53 -15.17 -0.09 -12.50
N PHE A 54 -14.19 -0.57 -11.76
CA PHE A 54 -12.78 -0.70 -12.19
C PHE A 54 -12.39 -2.11 -12.62
N LYS A 55 -13.31 -3.07 -12.55
CA LYS A 55 -13.03 -4.49 -12.77
C LYS A 55 -12.24 -4.73 -14.06
N THR A 56 -12.71 -4.19 -15.18
CA THR A 56 -12.08 -4.37 -16.49
C THR A 56 -10.65 -3.81 -16.52
N ASP A 57 -10.42 -2.66 -15.89
CA ASP A 57 -9.09 -2.03 -15.87
C ASP A 57 -8.15 -2.76 -14.92
N MET A 58 -8.66 -3.26 -13.79
CA MET A 58 -7.90 -4.14 -12.88
C MET A 58 -7.50 -5.45 -13.56
N GLU A 59 -8.41 -6.08 -14.32
CA GLU A 59 -8.15 -7.35 -15.03
C GLU A 59 -7.15 -7.17 -16.18
N LYS A 60 -7.07 -5.98 -16.78
CA LYS A 60 -6.08 -5.63 -17.82
C LYS A 60 -4.74 -5.17 -17.26
N ASN A 61 -4.67 -4.91 -15.95
CA ASN A 61 -3.44 -4.45 -15.33
C ASN A 61 -2.38 -5.56 -15.33
N ASN A 62 -1.10 -5.19 -15.37
CA ASN A 62 0.01 -6.14 -15.29
C ASN A 62 0.19 -6.78 -13.90
N LEU A 63 -0.44 -6.19 -12.86
CA LEU A 63 -0.48 -6.75 -11.52
C LEU A 63 -1.77 -7.54 -11.31
N SER A 64 -1.70 -8.63 -10.55
CA SER A 64 -2.91 -9.32 -10.09
C SER A 64 -3.75 -8.40 -9.20
N ILE A 65 -5.04 -8.71 -9.04
CA ILE A 65 -5.95 -7.94 -8.18
C ILE A 65 -5.38 -7.83 -6.75
N HIS A 66 -4.88 -8.94 -6.20
CA HIS A 66 -4.24 -8.95 -4.87
C HIS A 66 -3.06 -7.98 -4.80
N LYS A 67 -2.20 -7.97 -5.81
CA LYS A 67 -1.06 -7.05 -5.89
C LYS A 67 -1.48 -5.59 -6.07
N LEU A 68 -2.54 -5.32 -6.84
CA LEU A 68 -3.10 -3.98 -6.96
C LEU A 68 -3.63 -3.45 -5.62
N LEU A 69 -4.37 -4.27 -4.87
CA LEU A 69 -4.85 -3.89 -3.54
C LEU A 69 -3.68 -3.75 -2.53
N THR A 70 -2.65 -4.58 -2.66
CA THR A 70 -1.42 -4.45 -1.86
C THR A 70 -0.71 -3.13 -2.15
N LEU A 71 -0.55 -2.77 -3.42
CA LEU A 71 0.00 -1.47 -3.83
C LEU A 71 -0.85 -0.31 -3.29
N ALA A 72 -2.18 -0.39 -3.42
CA ALA A 72 -3.10 0.62 -2.92
C ALA A 72 -2.96 0.83 -1.41
N SER A 73 -2.73 -0.23 -0.63
CA SER A 73 -2.50 -0.12 0.82
C SER A 73 -1.19 0.59 1.18
N MET A 74 -0.16 0.44 0.35
CA MET A 74 1.07 1.20 0.51
C MET A 74 0.87 2.67 0.15
N VAL A 75 0.18 2.96 -0.95
CA VAL A 75 -0.17 4.33 -1.37
C VAL A 75 -1.01 5.03 -0.30
N GLU A 76 -2.00 4.34 0.29
CA GLU A 76 -2.83 4.85 1.38
C GLU A 76 -2.00 5.32 2.59
N LYS A 77 -0.93 4.60 2.91
CA LYS A 77 -0.07 4.88 4.07
C LYS A 77 1.07 5.85 3.81
N GLU A 78 1.51 5.99 2.56
CA GLU A 78 2.67 6.81 2.19
C GLU A 78 2.31 8.17 1.61
N ALA A 79 1.17 8.31 0.94
CA ALA A 79 0.77 9.57 0.33
C ALA A 79 0.32 10.56 1.40
N ALA A 80 1.00 11.73 1.47
CA ALA A 80 0.68 12.78 2.44
C ALA A 80 -0.69 13.41 2.18
N THR A 81 -1.08 13.52 0.91
CA THR A 81 -2.35 14.08 0.45
C THR A 81 -2.93 13.25 -0.69
N GLU A 82 -4.21 13.43 -0.98
CA GLU A 82 -4.91 12.63 -1.99
C GLU A 82 -4.41 12.90 -3.42
N ASP A 83 -4.08 14.13 -3.72
CA ASP A 83 -3.64 14.61 -5.04
C ASP A 83 -2.26 14.05 -5.47
N VAL A 84 -1.46 13.55 -4.53
CA VAL A 84 -0.15 12.95 -4.85
C VAL A 84 -0.18 11.42 -4.95
N ARG A 85 -1.33 10.77 -4.68
CA ARG A 85 -1.43 9.30 -4.64
C ARG A 85 -1.04 8.63 -5.95
N SER A 86 -1.45 9.16 -7.10
CA SER A 86 -1.12 8.61 -8.41
C SER A 86 0.39 8.69 -8.73
N LYS A 87 1.06 9.76 -8.29
CA LYS A 87 2.53 9.88 -8.39
C LYS A 87 3.26 8.95 -7.43
N VAL A 88 2.77 8.78 -6.21
CA VAL A 88 3.34 7.81 -5.24
C VAL A 88 3.20 6.38 -5.77
N ALA A 89 2.03 6.03 -6.33
CA ALA A 89 1.82 4.73 -7.01
C ALA A 89 2.81 4.55 -8.18
N SER A 90 3.01 5.58 -8.99
CA SER A 90 3.97 5.57 -10.10
C SER A 90 5.40 5.28 -9.62
N VAL A 91 5.84 5.89 -8.51
CA VAL A 91 7.18 5.61 -7.95
C VAL A 91 7.31 4.13 -7.57
N PHE A 92 6.32 3.54 -6.90
CA PHE A 92 6.36 2.13 -6.56
C PHE A 92 6.37 1.23 -7.79
N ILE A 93 5.54 1.51 -8.80
CA ILE A 93 5.52 0.76 -10.06
C ILE A 93 6.86 0.86 -10.79
N ASN A 94 7.46 2.05 -10.87
CA ASN A 94 8.77 2.25 -11.48
C ASN A 94 9.87 1.46 -10.75
N ARG A 95 9.85 1.43 -9.42
CA ARG A 95 10.78 0.60 -8.62
C ARG A 95 10.57 -0.90 -8.85
N LEU A 96 9.32 -1.36 -8.90
CA LEU A 96 9.01 -2.77 -9.22
C LEU A 96 9.59 -3.14 -10.59
N ASN A 97 9.33 -2.33 -11.62
CA ASN A 97 9.80 -2.54 -12.98
C ASN A 97 11.34 -2.47 -13.12
N SER A 98 12.00 -1.70 -12.25
CA SER A 98 13.45 -1.55 -12.19
C SER A 98 14.13 -2.56 -11.26
N ASN A 99 13.40 -3.55 -10.75
CA ASN A 99 13.90 -4.53 -9.78
C ASN A 99 14.56 -3.88 -8.53
N MET A 100 14.02 -2.76 -8.10
CA MET A 100 14.44 -2.04 -6.90
C MET A 100 13.62 -2.47 -5.67
N SER A 101 14.20 -2.39 -4.48
CA SER A 101 13.45 -2.49 -3.23
C SER A 101 12.45 -1.31 -3.13
N LEU A 102 11.22 -1.56 -2.66
CA LEU A 102 10.24 -0.49 -2.46
C LEU A 102 10.63 0.44 -1.30
N GLY A 103 11.36 -0.07 -0.31
CA GLY A 103 12.02 0.73 0.72
C GLY A 103 11.06 1.52 1.62
N SER A 104 9.84 1.04 1.81
CA SER A 104 8.77 1.74 2.54
C SER A 104 8.79 1.37 4.03
N ASP A 105 8.84 2.41 4.89
CA ASP A 105 8.83 2.23 6.35
C ASP A 105 7.51 1.67 6.88
N VAL A 106 6.39 2.00 6.25
CA VAL A 106 5.07 1.51 6.67
C VAL A 106 4.97 0.00 6.54
N THR A 107 5.65 -0.60 5.56
CA THR A 107 5.71 -2.05 5.40
C THR A 107 6.54 -2.72 6.49
N THR A 108 7.65 -2.09 6.92
CA THR A 108 8.45 -2.55 8.06
C THR A 108 7.64 -2.45 9.35
N ARG A 109 6.95 -1.33 9.58
CA ARG A 109 6.06 -1.15 10.74
C ARG A 109 4.99 -2.24 10.80
N TYR A 110 4.34 -2.51 9.70
CA TYR A 110 3.34 -3.58 9.62
C TYR A 110 3.93 -4.96 9.88
N ALA A 111 5.10 -5.26 9.29
CA ALA A 111 5.83 -6.52 9.48
C ALA A 111 6.10 -6.83 10.96
N PHE A 112 6.41 -5.81 11.75
CA PHE A 112 6.74 -5.92 13.19
C PHE A 112 5.60 -5.46 14.11
N LYS A 113 4.40 -5.21 13.58
CA LYS A 113 3.20 -4.79 14.34
C LYS A 113 3.47 -3.56 15.22
N ILE A 114 4.12 -2.56 14.64
CA ILE A 114 4.48 -1.29 15.30
C ILE A 114 3.42 -0.25 14.99
N ASP A 115 2.50 -0.03 15.91
CA ASP A 115 1.39 0.91 15.73
C ASP A 115 1.78 2.37 16.03
N ASN A 116 2.81 2.58 16.86
CA ASN A 116 3.25 3.94 17.18
C ASN A 116 4.06 4.56 16.02
N PRO A 117 3.53 5.56 15.29
CA PRO A 117 4.22 6.18 14.16
C PRO A 117 5.48 6.95 14.56
N LYS A 118 5.60 7.36 15.83
CA LYS A 118 6.77 8.08 16.36
C LYS A 118 7.90 7.15 16.81
N GLN A 119 7.66 5.84 16.90
CA GLN A 119 8.70 4.88 17.26
C GLN A 119 9.75 4.81 16.15
N VAL A 120 11.01 5.03 16.50
CA VAL A 120 12.12 4.90 15.56
C VAL A 120 12.34 3.42 15.22
N LEU A 121 12.41 3.13 13.93
CA LEU A 121 12.74 1.79 13.45
C LEU A 121 14.24 1.52 13.60
N THR A 122 14.56 0.34 14.10
CA THR A 122 15.95 -0.07 14.33
C THR A 122 16.58 -0.65 13.05
N LYS A 123 17.94 -0.66 12.99
CA LYS A 123 18.67 -1.32 11.90
C LYS A 123 18.34 -2.82 11.81
N VAL A 124 18.06 -3.47 12.94
CA VAL A 124 17.65 -4.88 12.96
C VAL A 124 16.32 -5.05 12.26
N GLN A 125 15.31 -4.22 12.58
CA GLN A 125 14.00 -4.27 11.93
C GLN A 125 14.09 -4.03 10.43
N TYR A 126 14.88 -3.05 9.98
CA TYR A 126 15.10 -2.82 8.55
C TYR A 126 15.70 -4.02 7.84
N ASN A 127 16.60 -4.76 8.46
CA ASN A 127 17.33 -5.85 7.81
C ASN A 127 16.77 -7.26 8.10
N THR A 128 15.74 -7.38 8.94
CA THR A 128 15.13 -8.68 9.21
C THR A 128 14.20 -9.09 8.08
N ARG A 129 14.44 -10.27 7.51
CA ARG A 129 13.54 -10.84 6.47
C ARG A 129 12.15 -11.06 7.03
N ASN A 130 11.17 -10.53 6.34
CA ASN A 130 9.75 -10.73 6.61
C ASN A 130 8.99 -10.53 5.29
N PRO A 131 7.95 -11.30 4.97
CA PRO A 131 7.18 -11.18 3.72
C PRO A 131 6.57 -9.79 3.48
N TYR A 132 6.43 -8.98 4.51
CA TYR A 132 5.96 -7.60 4.42
C TYR A 132 7.09 -6.56 4.34
N ASN A 133 8.28 -6.86 4.85
CA ASN A 133 9.35 -5.87 5.01
C ASN A 133 10.05 -5.55 3.68
N THR A 134 9.70 -4.44 3.05
CA THR A 134 10.32 -4.00 1.79
C THR A 134 11.63 -3.23 1.99
N ARG A 135 12.14 -3.09 3.22
CA ARG A 135 13.38 -2.35 3.55
C ARG A 135 14.62 -3.24 3.61
N VAL A 136 14.45 -4.57 3.58
CA VAL A 136 15.63 -5.47 3.65
C VAL A 136 16.63 -5.18 2.55
N THR A 137 17.93 -5.17 2.93
CA THR A 137 19.03 -4.74 2.06
C THR A 137 19.73 -5.89 1.35
N ASP A 138 19.28 -7.14 1.58
CA ASP A 138 19.86 -8.36 1.00
C ASP A 138 19.37 -8.67 -0.42
N GLY A 139 18.55 -7.80 -1.00
CA GLY A 139 17.97 -7.95 -2.32
C GLY A 139 16.77 -8.91 -2.40
N SER A 140 16.40 -9.59 -1.32
CA SER A 140 15.29 -10.58 -1.34
C SER A 140 13.92 -9.99 -1.66
N MET A 141 13.73 -8.68 -1.44
CA MET A 141 12.51 -7.95 -1.73
C MET A 141 12.63 -6.98 -2.92
N ASN A 142 13.71 -7.05 -3.69
CA ASN A 142 13.83 -6.25 -4.90
C ASN A 142 12.78 -6.64 -5.94
N GLY A 143 12.11 -5.64 -6.53
CA GLY A 143 11.04 -5.84 -7.50
C GLY A 143 9.81 -6.55 -6.96
N LYS A 144 9.59 -6.53 -5.64
CA LYS A 144 8.47 -7.23 -4.99
C LYS A 144 7.64 -6.31 -4.11
N LEU A 145 6.32 -6.51 -4.17
CA LEU A 145 5.38 -6.01 -3.18
C LEU A 145 5.44 -6.84 -1.89
N PRO A 146 4.94 -6.32 -0.76
CA PRO A 146 4.57 -7.15 0.39
C PRO A 146 3.66 -8.30 -0.02
N ILE A 147 3.59 -9.34 0.81
CA ILE A 147 2.78 -10.54 0.56
C ILE A 147 1.27 -10.27 0.51
N GLY A 148 0.81 -9.15 1.03
CA GLY A 148 -0.58 -8.72 1.03
C GLY A 148 -0.74 -7.29 1.54
N PRO A 149 -1.99 -6.75 1.49
CA PRO A 149 -2.30 -5.41 1.96
C PRO A 149 -1.90 -5.19 3.43
N ILE A 150 -1.62 -3.94 3.78
CA ILE A 150 -1.15 -3.52 5.11
C ILE A 150 -2.12 -2.58 5.84
N CYS A 151 -3.26 -2.28 5.24
CA CYS A 151 -4.35 -1.50 5.84
C CYS A 151 -5.63 -1.63 5.01
N THR A 152 -6.73 -1.07 5.52
CA THR A 152 -7.95 -0.78 4.75
C THR A 152 -7.68 0.30 3.70
N LEU A 153 -8.49 0.32 2.64
CA LEU A 153 -8.27 1.13 1.44
C LEU A 153 -9.35 2.17 1.27
N SER A 154 -8.98 3.38 0.86
CA SER A 154 -9.90 4.35 0.29
C SER A 154 -10.09 4.08 -1.22
N GLU A 155 -11.22 4.51 -1.77
CA GLU A 155 -11.46 4.45 -3.23
C GLU A 155 -10.37 5.22 -4.00
N SER A 156 -9.88 6.33 -3.45
CA SER A 156 -8.88 7.15 -4.12
C SER A 156 -7.51 6.48 -4.19
N SER A 157 -7.07 5.73 -3.18
CA SER A 157 -5.83 4.95 -3.27
C SER A 157 -5.95 3.74 -4.20
N ILE A 158 -7.13 3.13 -4.31
CA ILE A 158 -7.42 2.09 -5.31
C ILE A 158 -7.31 2.68 -6.72
N LYS A 159 -8.01 3.79 -6.99
CA LYS A 159 -7.94 4.49 -8.29
C LYS A 159 -6.51 4.89 -8.64
N ALA A 160 -5.77 5.48 -7.70
CA ALA A 160 -4.40 5.90 -7.89
C ALA A 160 -3.45 4.74 -8.25
N SER A 161 -3.73 3.53 -7.75
CA SER A 161 -2.93 2.35 -8.06
C SER A 161 -3.28 1.72 -9.41
N ILE A 162 -4.54 1.84 -9.85
CA ILE A 162 -4.98 1.37 -11.17
C ILE A 162 -4.51 2.34 -12.26
N TYR A 163 -4.64 3.64 -12.01
CA TYR A 163 -4.37 4.74 -12.94
C TYR A 163 -3.17 5.58 -12.48
N ALA A 164 -2.09 4.90 -12.09
CA ALA A 164 -0.87 5.59 -11.70
C ALA A 164 -0.34 6.50 -12.81
N ASP A 165 0.20 7.65 -12.43
CA ASP A 165 0.79 8.59 -13.38
C ASP A 165 1.93 7.92 -14.17
N ASN A 166 2.03 8.25 -15.44
CA ASN A 166 3.17 7.80 -16.26
C ASN A 166 4.36 8.73 -16.03
N THR A 167 5.22 8.40 -15.08
CA THR A 167 6.41 9.18 -14.73
C THR A 167 7.66 8.31 -14.75
N ASN A 168 8.84 8.95 -14.60
CA ASN A 168 10.12 8.27 -14.39
C ASN A 168 10.64 8.41 -12.96
N TYR A 169 9.80 8.86 -12.02
CA TYR A 169 10.21 9.05 -10.63
C TYR A 169 10.51 7.72 -9.93
N LEU A 170 11.59 7.72 -9.15
CA LEU A 170 12.05 6.59 -8.36
C LEU A 170 12.09 6.92 -6.86
N TYR A 171 11.99 8.20 -6.50
CA TYR A 171 12.11 8.69 -5.13
C TYR A 171 11.07 9.75 -4.85
N PHE A 172 10.54 9.77 -3.62
CA PHE A 172 9.72 10.86 -3.13
C PHE A 172 10.02 11.13 -1.66
N ILE A 173 9.76 12.34 -1.23
CA ILE A 173 9.85 12.78 0.17
C ILE A 173 8.79 13.85 0.42
N ALA A 174 8.08 13.72 1.53
CA ALA A 174 7.12 14.72 1.97
C ALA A 174 7.73 15.60 3.07
N ASN A 175 7.45 16.91 2.99
CA ASN A 175 7.64 17.81 4.12
C ASN A 175 6.52 17.55 5.14
N ILE A 176 6.86 17.10 6.33
CA ILE A 176 5.89 16.75 7.38
C ILE A 176 5.12 17.95 7.96
N GLN A 177 5.61 19.18 7.75
CA GLN A 177 4.96 20.40 8.22
C GLN A 177 3.99 20.97 7.20
N THR A 178 4.39 20.98 5.91
CA THR A 178 3.59 21.56 4.81
C THR A 178 2.77 20.53 4.05
N LEU A 179 3.05 19.23 4.23
CA LEU A 179 2.53 18.10 3.48
C LEU A 179 2.89 18.13 1.99
N GLU A 180 3.72 19.06 1.56
CA GLU A 180 4.21 19.11 0.19
C GLU A 180 5.11 17.91 -0.11
N THR A 181 4.85 17.22 -1.22
CA THR A 181 5.60 16.02 -1.63
C THR A 181 6.42 16.32 -2.87
N PHE A 182 7.70 15.98 -2.80
CA PHE A 182 8.70 16.16 -3.85
C PHE A 182 9.06 14.83 -4.47
N PHE A 183 9.18 14.78 -5.81
CA PHE A 183 9.42 13.57 -6.59
C PHE A 183 10.69 13.71 -7.43
N TYR A 184 11.51 12.65 -7.46
CA TYR A 184 12.80 12.64 -8.14
C TYR A 184 13.04 11.33 -8.89
N SER A 185 13.68 11.41 -10.06
CA SER A 185 14.24 10.25 -10.76
C SER A 185 15.69 9.98 -10.37
N ASN A 186 16.37 10.97 -9.80
CA ASN A 186 17.80 10.95 -9.45
C ASN A 186 17.99 10.92 -7.91
N ILE A 187 18.83 9.99 -7.44
CA ILE A 187 19.12 9.83 -6.02
C ILE A 187 19.84 11.04 -5.40
N ASN A 188 20.70 11.72 -6.18
CA ASN A 188 21.46 12.87 -5.67
C ASN A 188 20.52 14.07 -5.40
N GLU A 189 19.57 14.34 -6.31
CA GLU A 189 18.57 15.39 -6.14
C GLU A 189 17.65 15.08 -4.93
N PHE A 190 17.22 13.81 -4.80
CA PHE A 190 16.48 13.36 -3.64
C PHE A 190 17.25 13.57 -2.33
N ASN A 191 18.54 13.19 -2.29
CA ASN A 191 19.36 13.35 -1.08
C ASN A 191 19.57 14.83 -0.73
N THR A 192 19.74 15.71 -1.72
CA THR A 192 19.83 17.16 -1.52
C THR A 192 18.56 17.67 -0.82
N LYS A 193 17.39 17.34 -1.37
CA LYS A 193 16.11 17.75 -0.78
C LYS A 193 15.88 17.16 0.62
N LYS A 194 16.25 15.92 0.81
CA LYS A 194 16.16 15.26 2.13
C LYS A 194 16.99 16.01 3.17
N ASN A 195 18.21 16.42 2.84
CA ASN A 195 19.08 17.18 3.76
C ASN A 195 18.49 18.56 4.06
N GLU A 196 17.92 19.25 3.05
CA GLU A 196 17.24 20.53 3.25
C GLU A 196 16.06 20.44 4.22
N LEU A 197 15.27 19.36 4.14
CA LEU A 197 14.10 19.16 5.01
C LEU A 197 14.46 18.70 6.44
N GLN A 198 15.70 18.27 6.67
CA GLN A 198 16.21 17.82 7.96
C GLN A 198 17.06 18.87 8.70
N SER A 199 17.41 19.97 8.01
CA SER A 199 18.14 21.12 8.57
C SER A 199 17.17 22.11 9.25
#